data_232f5ea14d1e3f67bac5b04082acabb5
#
_entry.id   232f5ea14d1e3f67bac5b04082acabb5
#
_cell.length_a   1.000
_cell.length_b   1.000
_cell.length_c   1.000
_cell.angle_alpha   90.00
_cell.angle_beta   90.00
_cell.angle_gamma   90.00
#
_symmetry.space_group_name_H-M   'P 1'
#
loop_
_entity.id
_entity.type
_entity.pdbx_description
1 polymer ?
#
loop_
_entity_poly.entity_id
_entity_poly.type
_entity_poly.pdbx_seq_one_letter_code
_entity_poly.pdbx_strand_id
1 'polypeptide(L)'
;MSASIACVMIEDFAAAAQGIAGALPSVLVDYRQRRAKVAAASAAARAAGVAPGMSLMRARALCPKLTPHPLKLDRVEQMRERTLNALWTFTNRIEQAENRMPQTAVLWLDLGPTHDDDAARIGAQISTTLGRMGLPASVGLARGKFTALAAAGQAACGVQLIARGAEADFLAPLPVGLLPLEREDARKLDLLGVRTLGHFAALPRSAISAQFGRRGRLWRLLASGRDTRRVKPTRMPDFERAGFDFDDPVAELVTLDNVLSALAVTLSRRLESRASQPTKSR
;
A
#
# COMPACT_ATOMS: atom_id res chain seq x y z
N MET A 1 -9.18 23.26 12.23
CA MET A 1 -9.33 22.03 11.43
C MET A 1 -8.22 22.01 10.39
N SER A 2 -7.49 20.93 10.25
CA SER A 2 -6.40 20.78 9.29
C SER A 2 -6.69 19.58 8.39
N ALA A 3 -6.25 19.64 7.13
CA ALA A 3 -6.34 18.46 6.25
C ALA A 3 -5.58 17.29 6.85
N SER A 4 -6.25 16.15 7.00
CA SER A 4 -5.65 14.91 7.48
C SER A 4 -5.53 13.91 6.33
N ILE A 5 -4.37 13.29 6.21
CA ILE A 5 -4.10 12.24 5.23
C ILE A 5 -3.91 10.92 5.98
N ALA A 6 -4.68 9.90 5.60
CA ALA A 6 -4.42 8.54 6.03
C ALA A 6 -3.56 7.84 4.98
N CYS A 7 -2.50 7.18 5.41
CA CYS A 7 -1.75 6.22 4.61
C CYS A 7 -2.10 4.81 5.09
N VAL A 8 -2.64 4.01 4.20
CA VAL A 8 -2.94 2.60 4.43
C VAL A 8 -1.83 1.78 3.78
N MET A 9 -1.15 0.97 4.57
CA MET A 9 -0.11 0.07 4.10
C MET A 9 -0.51 -1.37 4.44
N ILE A 10 -0.56 -2.21 3.42
CA ILE A 10 -0.89 -3.63 3.53
C ILE A 10 0.33 -4.41 3.04
N GLU A 11 1.05 -4.99 3.99
CA GLU A 11 2.17 -5.87 3.66
C GLU A 11 1.65 -7.22 3.14
N ASP A 12 2.49 -7.90 2.35
CA ASP A 12 2.17 -9.21 1.77
C ASP A 12 0.81 -9.25 1.04
N PHE A 13 0.40 -8.11 0.44
CA PHE A 13 -0.91 -7.94 -0.21
C PHE A 13 -1.24 -9.05 -1.19
N ALA A 14 -0.30 -9.43 -2.07
CA ALA A 14 -0.53 -10.49 -3.04
C ALA A 14 -0.70 -11.88 -2.39
N ALA A 15 -0.03 -12.14 -1.28
CA ALA A 15 -0.19 -13.39 -0.52
C ALA A 15 -1.55 -13.43 0.18
N ALA A 16 -1.94 -12.32 0.83
CA ALA A 16 -3.26 -12.19 1.44
C ALA A 16 -4.39 -12.31 0.41
N ALA A 17 -4.24 -11.69 -0.77
CA ALA A 17 -5.20 -11.79 -1.88
C ALA A 17 -5.42 -13.22 -2.37
N GLN A 18 -4.44 -14.10 -2.19
CA GLN A 18 -4.52 -15.52 -2.59
C GLN A 18 -4.81 -16.46 -1.41
N GLY A 19 -5.08 -15.92 -0.22
CA GLY A 19 -5.35 -16.71 0.99
C GLY A 19 -4.13 -17.48 1.50
N ILE A 20 -2.92 -17.05 1.13
CA ILE A 20 -1.67 -17.68 1.55
C ILE A 20 -1.20 -16.98 2.83
N ALA A 21 -1.63 -17.48 3.97
CA ALA A 21 -1.28 -16.91 5.27
C ALA A 21 0.10 -17.39 5.75
N GLY A 22 0.81 -16.47 6.36
CA GLY A 22 2.22 -16.36 6.54
C GLY A 22 2.98 -17.14 7.60
N ALA A 23 2.48 -18.17 8.26
CA ALA A 23 3.27 -18.90 9.26
C ALA A 23 4.35 -19.83 8.65
N LEU A 24 4.13 -20.34 7.45
CA LEU A 24 5.08 -21.19 6.76
C LEU A 24 5.91 -20.40 5.74
N PRO A 25 7.19 -20.78 5.51
CA PRO A 25 8.01 -20.16 4.49
C PRO A 25 7.43 -20.44 3.11
N SER A 26 6.78 -19.46 2.51
CA SER A 26 6.12 -19.55 1.22
C SER A 26 6.49 -18.39 0.30
N VAL A 27 6.42 -18.61 -1.01
CA VAL A 27 6.65 -17.58 -2.02
C VAL A 27 5.58 -17.64 -3.10
N LEU A 28 5.25 -16.47 -3.64
CA LEU A 28 4.53 -16.35 -4.90
C LEU A 28 5.54 -16.31 -6.04
N VAL A 29 5.32 -17.12 -7.04
CA VAL A 29 6.23 -17.28 -8.18
C VAL A 29 5.54 -16.83 -9.46
N ASP A 30 6.18 -15.92 -10.19
CA ASP A 30 5.76 -15.57 -11.54
C ASP A 30 6.35 -16.54 -12.56
N TYR A 31 5.56 -17.52 -13.00
CA TYR A 31 5.96 -18.53 -13.99
C TYR A 31 5.86 -18.03 -15.44
N ARG A 32 5.32 -16.84 -15.69
CA ARG A 32 5.21 -16.26 -17.05
C ARG A 32 6.56 -15.77 -17.57
N GLN A 33 7.51 -15.56 -16.69
CA GLN A 33 8.88 -15.21 -17.06
C GLN A 33 9.66 -16.45 -17.49
N ARG A 34 10.56 -16.30 -18.46
CA ARG A 34 11.43 -17.37 -18.97
C ARG A 34 12.19 -18.15 -17.87
N ARG A 35 12.43 -17.51 -16.73
CA ARG A 35 12.92 -18.13 -15.50
C ARG A 35 11.97 -17.75 -14.36
N ALA A 36 11.41 -18.74 -13.70
CA ALA A 36 10.54 -18.54 -12.55
C ALA A 36 11.22 -17.69 -11.48
N LYS A 37 10.65 -16.52 -11.18
CA LYS A 37 11.16 -15.58 -10.18
C LYS A 37 10.16 -15.43 -9.04
N VAL A 38 10.71 -15.25 -7.85
CA VAL A 38 9.95 -14.88 -6.66
C VAL A 38 9.33 -13.50 -6.87
N ALA A 39 8.02 -13.41 -6.85
CA ALA A 39 7.27 -12.17 -6.94
C ALA A 39 7.00 -11.58 -5.54
N ALA A 40 6.71 -12.45 -4.57
CA ALA A 40 6.53 -12.07 -3.17
C ALA A 40 6.99 -13.22 -2.26
N ALA A 41 7.43 -12.90 -1.06
CA ALA A 41 7.92 -13.87 -0.06
C ALA A 41 7.27 -13.61 1.29
N SER A 42 6.80 -14.65 1.98
CA SER A 42 6.28 -14.55 3.34
C SER A 42 7.33 -14.04 4.32
N ALA A 43 6.90 -13.56 5.49
CA ALA A 43 7.81 -13.09 6.53
C ALA A 43 8.84 -14.18 6.92
N ALA A 44 8.41 -15.44 7.04
CA ALA A 44 9.29 -16.57 7.34
C ALA A 44 10.30 -16.83 6.21
N ALA A 45 9.92 -16.69 4.95
CA ALA A 45 10.83 -16.82 3.82
C ALA A 45 11.82 -15.63 3.77
N ARG A 46 11.36 -14.41 4.05
CA ARG A 46 12.25 -13.22 4.15
C ARG A 46 13.28 -13.37 5.28
N ALA A 47 12.87 -13.88 6.43
CA ALA A 47 13.79 -14.15 7.55
C ALA A 47 14.88 -15.15 7.16
N ALA A 48 14.60 -16.09 6.25
CA ALA A 48 15.59 -16.99 5.65
C ALA A 48 16.41 -16.37 4.51
N GLY A 49 16.28 -15.06 4.24
CA GLY A 49 17.03 -14.35 3.22
C GLY A 49 16.42 -14.41 1.82
N VAL A 50 15.19 -14.94 1.65
CA VAL A 50 14.52 -14.97 0.36
C VAL A 50 13.93 -13.58 0.04
N ALA A 51 14.24 -13.06 -1.15
CA ALA A 51 13.78 -11.74 -1.59
C ALA A 51 13.09 -11.80 -2.96
N PRO A 52 12.14 -10.89 -3.24
CA PRO A 52 11.57 -10.72 -4.56
C PRO A 52 12.64 -10.50 -5.63
N GLY A 53 12.39 -11.03 -6.82
CA GLY A 53 13.33 -10.99 -7.94
C GLY A 53 14.34 -12.14 -7.97
N MET A 54 14.52 -12.90 -6.88
CA MET A 54 15.36 -14.09 -6.87
C MET A 54 14.77 -15.19 -7.77
N SER A 55 15.66 -16.03 -8.35
CA SER A 55 15.19 -17.27 -8.98
C SER A 55 14.66 -18.24 -7.93
N LEU A 56 13.66 -19.04 -8.28
CA LEU A 56 13.09 -20.05 -7.38
C LEU A 56 14.14 -21.04 -6.89
N MET A 57 15.11 -21.40 -7.74
CA MET A 57 16.21 -22.29 -7.37
C MET A 57 17.07 -21.68 -6.25
N ARG A 58 17.44 -20.40 -6.37
CA ARG A 58 18.21 -19.71 -5.31
C ARG A 58 17.40 -19.58 -4.02
N ALA A 59 16.11 -19.28 -4.13
CA ALA A 59 15.23 -19.19 -2.97
C ALA A 59 15.11 -20.51 -2.21
N ARG A 60 15.04 -21.66 -2.94
CA ARG A 60 15.04 -22.99 -2.32
C ARG A 60 16.37 -23.35 -1.68
N ALA A 61 17.49 -22.90 -2.25
CA ALA A 61 18.81 -23.10 -1.63
C ALA A 61 18.94 -22.37 -0.29
N LEU A 62 18.32 -21.18 -0.15
CA LEU A 62 18.29 -20.43 1.11
C LEU A 62 17.29 -20.99 2.11
N CYS A 63 16.16 -21.51 1.63
CA CYS A 63 15.08 -22.05 2.46
C CYS A 63 14.59 -23.38 1.90
N PRO A 64 15.16 -24.53 2.34
CA PRO A 64 14.81 -25.85 1.80
C PRO A 64 13.33 -26.23 2.01
N LYS A 65 12.68 -25.71 3.06
CA LYS A 65 11.25 -25.94 3.35
C LYS A 65 10.32 -24.95 2.64
N LEU A 66 10.81 -24.23 1.63
CA LEU A 66 10.05 -23.22 0.91
C LEU A 66 8.94 -23.83 0.07
N THR A 67 7.71 -23.35 0.27
CA THR A 67 6.53 -23.76 -0.51
C THR A 67 6.25 -22.71 -1.59
N PRO A 68 6.43 -23.03 -2.89
CA PRO A 68 6.10 -22.12 -3.97
C PRO A 68 4.63 -22.22 -4.36
N HIS A 69 3.98 -21.05 -4.55
CA HIS A 69 2.63 -20.92 -5.08
C HIS A 69 2.66 -20.09 -6.36
N PRO A 70 1.84 -20.40 -7.37
CA PRO A 70 1.75 -19.55 -8.57
C PRO A 70 1.15 -18.19 -8.24
N LEU A 71 1.72 -17.12 -8.82
CA LEU A 71 1.14 -15.79 -8.72
C LEU A 71 -0.09 -15.71 -9.65
N LYS A 72 -1.27 -15.58 -9.07
CA LYS A 72 -2.55 -15.37 -9.77
C LYS A 72 -2.86 -13.86 -9.76
N LEU A 73 -2.52 -13.16 -10.85
CA LEU A 73 -2.71 -11.70 -10.92
C LEU A 73 -4.17 -11.30 -10.84
N ASP A 74 -5.06 -12.11 -11.39
CA ASP A 74 -6.50 -11.85 -11.39
C ASP A 74 -7.04 -11.75 -9.96
N ARG A 75 -6.60 -12.66 -9.07
CA ARG A 75 -6.96 -12.60 -7.63
C ARG A 75 -6.39 -11.36 -6.94
N VAL A 76 -5.17 -10.97 -7.30
CA VAL A 76 -4.54 -9.75 -6.76
C VAL A 76 -5.32 -8.51 -7.21
N GLU A 77 -5.71 -8.45 -8.48
CA GLU A 77 -6.48 -7.33 -9.03
C GLU A 77 -7.90 -7.28 -8.45
N GLN A 78 -8.59 -8.41 -8.37
CA GLN A 78 -9.89 -8.51 -7.68
C GLN A 78 -9.81 -8.01 -6.24
N MET A 79 -8.78 -8.42 -5.48
CA MET A 79 -8.61 -7.96 -4.10
C MET A 79 -8.31 -6.46 -4.05
N ARG A 80 -7.55 -5.93 -5.02
CA ARG A 80 -7.29 -4.49 -5.14
C ARG A 80 -8.59 -3.71 -5.35
N GLU A 81 -9.43 -4.13 -6.28
CA GLU A 81 -10.74 -3.51 -6.54
C GLU A 81 -11.63 -3.56 -5.29
N ARG A 82 -11.70 -4.71 -4.63
CA ARG A 82 -12.45 -4.86 -3.36
C ARG A 82 -11.93 -3.94 -2.26
N THR A 83 -10.61 -3.81 -2.15
CA THR A 83 -9.96 -2.92 -1.18
C THR A 83 -10.32 -1.46 -1.46
N LEU A 84 -10.24 -1.04 -2.72
CA LEU A 84 -10.64 0.31 -3.11
C LEU A 84 -12.12 0.58 -2.84
N ASN A 85 -13.01 -0.35 -3.20
CA ASN A 85 -14.44 -0.24 -2.95
C ASN A 85 -14.72 -0.06 -1.46
N ALA A 86 -14.05 -0.82 -0.59
CA ALA A 86 -14.19 -0.68 0.85
C ALA A 86 -13.67 0.68 1.35
N LEU A 87 -12.58 1.19 0.79
CA LEU A 87 -11.98 2.47 1.21
C LEU A 87 -12.75 3.69 0.68
N TRP A 88 -13.47 3.58 -0.44
CA TRP A 88 -14.31 4.67 -0.96
C TRP A 88 -15.50 5.02 -0.05
N THR A 89 -15.85 4.16 0.90
CA THR A 89 -16.86 4.51 1.93
C THR A 89 -16.36 5.61 2.88
N PHE A 90 -15.04 5.80 3.01
CA PHE A 90 -14.42 6.80 3.88
C PHE A 90 -14.12 8.12 3.16
N THR A 91 -13.71 8.06 1.89
CA THR A 91 -13.42 9.23 1.07
C THR A 91 -13.38 8.86 -0.42
N ASN A 92 -13.76 9.79 -1.28
CA ASN A 92 -13.62 9.66 -2.73
C ASN A 92 -12.25 10.08 -3.27
N ARG A 93 -11.32 10.49 -2.39
CA ARG A 93 -9.99 11.01 -2.73
C ARG A 93 -8.92 10.02 -2.30
N ILE A 94 -8.75 8.96 -3.06
CA ILE A 94 -7.79 7.89 -2.82
C ILE A 94 -6.75 7.89 -3.93
N GLU A 95 -5.47 7.89 -3.54
CA GLU A 95 -4.33 7.69 -4.43
C GLU A 95 -3.69 6.35 -4.13
N GLN A 96 -3.46 5.57 -5.16
CA GLN A 96 -2.65 4.36 -5.05
C GLN A 96 -1.19 4.71 -5.37
N ALA A 97 -0.25 4.15 -4.60
CA ALA A 97 1.14 4.20 -5.02
C ALA A 97 1.31 3.43 -6.35
N GLU A 98 2.06 4.02 -7.26
CA GLU A 98 2.52 3.33 -8.47
C GLU A 98 3.56 2.26 -8.08
N ASN A 99 3.14 1.27 -7.32
CA ASN A 99 4.02 0.19 -6.92
C ASN A 99 3.82 -0.99 -7.86
N ARG A 100 4.80 -1.24 -8.70
CA ARG A 100 4.82 -2.40 -9.62
C ARG A 100 5.08 -3.74 -8.89
N MET A 101 5.39 -3.69 -7.58
CA MET A 101 5.64 -4.87 -6.78
C MET A 101 4.35 -5.32 -6.09
N PRO A 102 3.91 -6.58 -6.28
CA PRO A 102 2.67 -7.09 -5.68
C PRO A 102 2.77 -7.33 -4.16
N GLN A 103 3.92 -7.08 -3.56
CA GLN A 103 4.18 -7.44 -2.18
C GLN A 103 3.52 -6.49 -1.17
N THR A 104 3.57 -5.18 -1.39
CA THR A 104 2.99 -4.19 -0.44
C THR A 104 2.07 -3.25 -1.19
N ALA A 105 0.84 -3.12 -0.73
CA ALA A 105 -0.07 -2.09 -1.23
C ALA A 105 0.01 -0.85 -0.33
N VAL A 106 0.17 0.32 -0.95
CA VAL A 106 0.18 1.62 -0.26
C VAL A 106 -0.87 2.51 -0.91
N LEU A 107 -1.78 3.03 -0.09
CA LEU A 107 -2.85 3.94 -0.52
C LEU A 107 -2.86 5.17 0.37
N TRP A 108 -3.08 6.34 -0.21
CA TRP A 108 -3.31 7.58 0.53
C TRP A 108 -4.75 8.03 0.37
N LEU A 109 -5.38 8.32 1.50
CA LEU A 109 -6.74 8.82 1.60
C LEU A 109 -6.70 10.25 2.10
N ASP A 110 -7.31 11.19 1.39
CA ASP A 110 -7.51 12.55 1.88
C ASP A 110 -8.83 12.59 2.64
N LEU A 111 -8.74 12.72 3.95
CA LEU A 111 -9.90 12.77 4.85
C LEU A 111 -10.48 14.19 4.97
N GLY A 112 -9.86 15.18 4.29
CA GLY A 112 -10.24 16.58 4.39
C GLY A 112 -9.89 17.20 5.75
N PRO A 113 -10.49 18.36 6.07
CA PRO A 113 -10.33 19.03 7.35
C PRO A 113 -10.98 18.22 8.47
N THR A 114 -10.19 17.54 9.28
CA THR A 114 -10.65 16.60 10.31
C THR A 114 -9.92 16.90 11.63
N HIS A 115 -10.57 16.72 12.78
CA HIS A 115 -9.92 16.73 14.08
C HIS A 115 -9.14 15.44 14.31
N ASP A 116 -8.11 15.48 15.15
CA ASP A 116 -7.22 14.36 15.39
C ASP A 116 -7.98 13.13 15.94
N ASP A 117 -8.94 13.33 16.85
CA ASP A 117 -9.77 12.24 17.41
C ASP A 117 -10.65 11.58 16.34
N ASP A 118 -11.26 12.37 15.46
CA ASP A 118 -12.07 11.85 14.35
C ASP A 118 -11.18 11.13 13.33
N ALA A 119 -10.01 11.67 13.04
CA ALA A 119 -9.06 11.03 12.15
C ALA A 119 -8.60 9.67 12.72
N ALA A 120 -8.29 9.60 14.02
CA ALA A 120 -7.93 8.36 14.70
C ALA A 120 -9.07 7.33 14.64
N ARG A 121 -10.33 7.76 14.88
CA ARG A 121 -11.51 6.91 14.78
C ARG A 121 -11.71 6.37 13.37
N ILE A 122 -11.56 7.21 12.34
CA ILE A 122 -11.64 6.79 10.93
C ILE A 122 -10.50 5.79 10.63
N GLY A 123 -9.28 6.05 11.09
CA GLY A 123 -8.16 5.14 10.93
C GLY A 123 -8.42 3.75 11.53
N ALA A 124 -9.01 3.70 12.73
CA ALA A 124 -9.41 2.45 13.38
C ALA A 124 -10.50 1.71 12.59
N GLN A 125 -11.47 2.43 12.05
CA GLN A 125 -12.51 1.86 11.19
C GLN A 125 -11.93 1.29 9.89
N ILE A 126 -10.99 1.98 9.26
CA ILE A 126 -10.27 1.50 8.07
C ILE A 126 -9.53 0.20 8.39
N SER A 127 -8.73 0.18 9.47
CA SER A 127 -7.98 -1.01 9.89
C SER A 127 -8.91 -2.19 10.16
N THR A 128 -10.02 -1.98 10.88
CA THR A 128 -11.02 -3.01 11.17
C THR A 128 -11.70 -3.53 9.90
N THR A 129 -12.07 -2.64 8.98
CA THR A 129 -12.72 -3.00 7.72
C THR A 129 -11.80 -3.89 6.86
N LEU A 130 -10.55 -3.51 6.72
CA LEU A 130 -9.56 -4.29 5.97
C LEU A 130 -9.20 -5.59 6.68
N GLY A 131 -9.12 -5.58 8.01
CA GLY A 131 -8.89 -6.80 8.80
C GLY A 131 -9.98 -7.85 8.59
N ARG A 132 -11.26 -7.46 8.51
CA ARG A 132 -12.38 -8.36 8.18
C ARG A 132 -12.30 -8.94 6.78
N MET A 133 -11.59 -8.27 5.87
CA MET A 133 -11.32 -8.78 4.52
C MET A 133 -10.09 -9.71 4.45
N GLY A 134 -9.45 -10.00 5.58
CA GLY A 134 -8.20 -10.77 5.65
C GLY A 134 -6.97 -9.96 5.24
N LEU A 135 -7.06 -8.64 5.26
CA LEU A 135 -5.99 -7.71 4.92
C LEU A 135 -5.52 -6.95 6.17
N PRO A 136 -4.58 -7.48 6.95
CA PRO A 136 -4.03 -6.75 8.08
C PRO A 136 -3.32 -5.49 7.57
N ALA A 137 -3.85 -4.33 7.92
CA ALA A 137 -3.38 -3.05 7.44
C ALA A 137 -2.79 -2.20 8.57
N SER A 138 -1.67 -1.56 8.30
CA SER A 138 -1.12 -0.47 9.11
C SER A 138 -1.65 0.86 8.59
N VAL A 139 -2.16 1.70 9.47
CA VAL A 139 -2.72 3.01 9.11
C VAL A 139 -1.93 4.12 9.80
N GLY A 140 -1.31 4.99 9.01
CA GLY A 140 -0.63 6.18 9.50
C GLY A 140 -1.44 7.43 9.18
N LEU A 141 -1.61 8.31 10.14
CA LEU A 141 -2.38 9.55 10.04
C LEU A 141 -1.48 10.74 10.28
N ALA A 142 -1.45 11.69 9.35
CA ALA A 142 -0.68 12.93 9.46
C ALA A 142 -1.20 13.99 8.48
N ARG A 143 -0.61 15.19 8.49
CA ARG A 143 -0.94 16.26 7.52
C ARG A 143 -0.33 16.04 6.15
N GLY A 144 0.81 15.37 6.07
CA GLY A 144 1.56 15.13 4.83
C GLY A 144 1.64 13.66 4.47
N LYS A 145 1.62 13.35 3.19
CA LYS A 145 1.69 11.99 2.66
C LYS A 145 2.93 11.22 3.16
N PHE A 146 4.08 11.88 3.23
CA PHE A 146 5.34 11.25 3.66
C PHE A 146 5.30 10.89 5.14
N THR A 147 4.84 11.80 5.98
CA THR A 147 4.71 11.54 7.42
C THR A 147 3.68 10.44 7.69
N ALA A 148 2.54 10.47 6.98
CA ALA A 148 1.52 9.41 7.08
C ALA A 148 2.08 8.04 6.66
N LEU A 149 2.91 7.99 5.60
CA LEU A 149 3.58 6.75 5.17
C LEU A 149 4.56 6.25 6.22
N ALA A 150 5.38 7.13 6.79
CA ALA A 150 6.31 6.79 7.85
C ALA A 150 5.59 6.29 9.11
N ALA A 151 4.46 6.91 9.48
CA ALA A 151 3.62 6.49 10.58
C ALA A 151 3.00 5.10 10.31
N ALA A 152 2.50 4.85 9.11
CA ALA A 152 1.99 3.52 8.74
C ALA A 152 3.07 2.44 8.88
N GLY A 153 4.32 2.74 8.48
CA GLY A 153 5.45 1.83 8.63
C GLY A 153 5.82 1.49 10.09
N GLN A 154 5.39 2.31 11.06
CA GLN A 154 5.63 2.08 12.49
C GLN A 154 4.41 1.50 13.22
N ALA A 155 3.24 1.48 12.58
CA ALA A 155 1.96 1.15 13.23
C ALA A 155 1.73 -0.34 13.51
N ALA A 156 2.59 -1.25 13.02
CA ALA A 156 2.54 -2.70 13.28
C ALA A 156 1.11 -3.31 13.21
N CYS A 157 0.43 -3.15 12.08
CA CYS A 157 -0.98 -3.55 11.85
C CYS A 157 -2.00 -2.80 12.75
N GLY A 158 -1.62 -1.64 13.27
CA GLY A 158 -2.48 -0.76 14.05
C GLY A 158 -2.68 0.61 13.38
N VAL A 159 -3.01 1.58 14.21
CA VAL A 159 -3.20 2.98 13.80
C VAL A 159 -2.21 3.86 14.55
N GLN A 160 -1.47 4.69 13.81
CA GLN A 160 -0.59 5.70 14.40
C GLN A 160 -0.94 7.09 13.86
N LEU A 161 -1.35 7.97 14.76
CA LEU A 161 -1.59 9.37 14.48
C LEU A 161 -0.38 10.20 14.88
N ILE A 162 0.04 11.08 13.98
CA ILE A 162 1.05 12.11 14.26
C ILE A 162 0.31 13.45 14.39
N ALA A 163 0.30 13.98 15.60
CA ALA A 163 -0.34 15.23 15.92
C ALA A 163 0.27 16.40 15.12
N ARG A 164 -0.53 17.41 14.89
CA ARG A 164 -0.08 18.61 14.20
C ARG A 164 1.08 19.29 14.95
N GLY A 165 2.17 19.55 14.22
CA GLY A 165 3.40 20.18 14.75
C GLY A 165 4.42 19.18 15.28
N ALA A 166 4.05 17.92 15.51
CA ALA A 166 4.95 16.85 15.94
C ALA A 166 5.63 16.11 14.77
N GLU A 167 5.35 16.50 13.53
CA GLU A 167 5.82 15.76 12.33
C GLU A 167 7.34 15.72 12.24
N ALA A 168 8.01 16.84 12.53
CA ALA A 168 9.47 16.95 12.46
C ALA A 168 10.14 16.07 13.53
N ASP A 169 9.64 16.11 14.75
CA ASP A 169 10.17 15.35 15.89
C ASP A 169 9.96 13.86 15.70
N PHE A 170 8.79 13.47 15.18
CA PHE A 170 8.50 12.08 14.83
C PHE A 170 9.43 11.56 13.75
N LEU A 171 9.69 12.35 12.70
CA LEU A 171 10.51 11.94 11.57
C LEU A 171 12.00 11.94 11.90
N ALA A 172 12.48 12.82 12.81
CA ALA A 172 13.89 13.04 13.05
C ALA A 172 14.70 11.76 13.34
N PRO A 173 14.28 10.82 14.20
CA PRO A 173 15.02 9.59 14.48
C PRO A 173 14.95 8.55 13.36
N LEU A 174 14.01 8.67 12.40
CA LEU A 174 13.78 7.67 11.39
C LEU A 174 14.91 7.61 10.34
N PRO A 175 15.14 6.43 9.73
CA PRO A 175 16.21 6.26 8.76
C PRO A 175 16.04 7.17 7.53
N VAL A 176 17.13 7.77 7.07
CA VAL A 176 17.15 8.61 5.86
C VAL A 176 16.75 7.84 4.59
N GLY A 177 16.91 6.53 4.59
CA GLY A 177 16.48 5.64 3.50
C GLY A 177 14.98 5.59 3.24
N LEU A 178 14.14 6.17 4.12
CA LEU A 178 12.71 6.38 3.85
C LEU A 178 12.45 7.43 2.77
N LEU A 179 13.40 8.33 2.51
CA LEU A 179 13.32 9.26 1.39
C LEU A 179 13.37 8.50 0.05
N PRO A 180 12.73 9.02 -1.00
CA PRO A 180 12.77 8.42 -2.34
C PRO A 180 14.14 8.65 -3.00
N LEU A 181 15.16 8.00 -2.46
CA LEU A 181 16.55 8.11 -2.90
C LEU A 181 16.83 7.13 -4.05
N GLU A 182 17.67 7.58 -4.98
CA GLU A 182 18.33 6.67 -5.91
C GLU A 182 19.52 5.98 -5.21
N ARG A 183 19.96 4.85 -5.74
CA ARG A 183 21.06 4.06 -5.12
C ARG A 183 22.34 4.89 -4.93
N GLU A 184 22.63 5.76 -5.87
CA GLU A 184 23.81 6.62 -5.81
C GLU A 184 23.68 7.66 -4.71
N ASP A 185 22.52 8.30 -4.59
CA ASP A 185 22.25 9.30 -3.55
C ASP A 185 22.29 8.68 -2.15
N ALA A 186 21.73 7.47 -2.00
CA ALA A 186 21.80 6.72 -0.74
C ALA A 186 23.24 6.41 -0.33
N ARG A 187 24.11 6.01 -1.28
CA ARG A 187 25.55 5.79 -1.02
C ARG A 187 26.26 7.08 -0.61
N LYS A 188 25.96 8.21 -1.28
CA LYS A 188 26.55 9.52 -0.91
C LYS A 188 26.18 9.89 0.52
N LEU A 189 24.92 9.71 0.92
CA LEU A 189 24.48 10.01 2.28
C LEU A 189 25.14 9.09 3.32
N ASP A 190 25.31 7.81 3.00
CA ASP A 190 26.00 6.85 3.87
C ASP A 190 27.47 7.23 4.07
N LEU A 191 28.18 7.60 3.00
CA LEU A 191 29.57 8.10 3.05
C LEU A 191 29.70 9.39 3.88
N LEU A 192 28.69 10.26 3.86
CA LEU A 192 28.63 11.49 4.66
C LEU A 192 28.18 11.24 6.11
N GLY A 193 27.88 9.99 6.50
CA GLY A 193 27.39 9.63 7.83
C GLY A 193 25.97 10.12 8.13
N VAL A 194 25.19 10.50 7.11
CA VAL A 194 23.81 10.98 7.26
C VAL A 194 22.86 9.78 7.28
N ARG A 195 22.50 9.33 8.48
CA ARG A 195 21.71 8.10 8.67
C ARG A 195 20.25 8.36 8.99
N THR A 196 19.91 9.53 9.53
CA THR A 196 18.53 9.84 9.94
C THR A 196 17.97 11.04 9.18
N LEU A 197 16.64 11.12 9.14
CA LEU A 197 15.90 12.24 8.53
C LEU A 197 16.24 13.56 9.24
N GLY A 198 16.39 13.56 10.57
CA GLY A 198 16.76 14.73 11.35
C GLY A 198 18.15 15.25 10.98
N HIS A 199 19.15 14.37 10.86
CA HIS A 199 20.48 14.76 10.40
C HIS A 199 20.44 15.37 9.00
N PHE A 200 19.67 14.76 8.08
CA PHE A 200 19.49 15.29 6.73
C PHE A 200 18.80 16.67 6.72
N ALA A 201 17.75 16.84 7.50
CA ALA A 201 17.00 18.09 7.61
C ALA A 201 17.85 19.24 8.19
N ALA A 202 18.82 18.92 9.06
CA ALA A 202 19.74 19.88 9.69
C ALA A 202 20.84 20.37 8.74
N LEU A 203 21.11 19.69 7.62
CA LEU A 203 22.14 20.11 6.67
C LEU A 203 21.82 21.50 6.07
N PRO A 204 22.85 22.32 5.78
CA PRO A 204 22.66 23.60 5.12
C PRO A 204 21.96 23.50 3.79
N ARG A 205 21.00 24.40 3.52
CA ARG A 205 20.21 24.39 2.26
C ARG A 205 21.11 24.48 1.03
N SER A 206 22.17 25.29 1.10
CA SER A 206 23.15 25.44 0.02
C SER A 206 23.85 24.12 -0.30
N ALA A 207 24.30 23.38 0.71
CA ALA A 207 24.97 22.10 0.56
C ALA A 207 24.03 21.05 -0.08
N ILE A 208 22.77 20.96 0.41
CA ILE A 208 21.76 20.07 -0.17
C ILE A 208 21.48 20.42 -1.64
N SER A 209 21.33 21.72 -1.94
CA SER A 209 21.03 22.16 -3.31
C SER A 209 22.22 21.94 -4.25
N ALA A 210 23.45 22.15 -3.79
CA ALA A 210 24.66 21.90 -4.56
C ALA A 210 24.82 20.40 -4.89
N GLN A 211 24.58 19.52 -3.89
CA GLN A 211 24.83 18.08 -4.03
C GLN A 211 23.68 17.32 -4.72
N PHE A 212 22.41 17.68 -4.44
CA PHE A 212 21.22 16.93 -4.84
C PHE A 212 20.21 17.75 -5.67
N GLY A 213 20.49 19.03 -5.93
CA GLY A 213 19.67 19.90 -6.76
C GLY A 213 18.22 20.03 -6.28
N ARG A 214 17.28 20.01 -7.25
CA ARG A 214 15.84 20.13 -6.98
C ARG A 214 15.30 18.97 -6.13
N ARG A 215 15.82 17.75 -6.31
CA ARG A 215 15.42 16.57 -5.54
C ARG A 215 15.79 16.73 -4.07
N GLY A 216 16.98 17.20 -3.77
CA GLY A 216 17.43 17.44 -2.40
C GLY A 216 16.56 18.46 -1.67
N ARG A 217 16.09 19.50 -2.35
CA ARG A 217 15.14 20.46 -1.76
C ARG A 217 13.82 19.82 -1.35
N LEU A 218 13.27 18.94 -2.22
CA LEU A 218 12.07 18.17 -1.89
C LEU A 218 12.34 17.25 -0.69
N TRP A 219 13.42 16.48 -0.71
CA TRP A 219 13.76 15.57 0.39
C TRP A 219 13.89 16.28 1.73
N ARG A 220 14.46 17.49 1.72
CA ARG A 220 14.55 18.30 2.93
C ARG A 220 13.18 18.72 3.47
N LEU A 221 12.25 19.08 2.59
CA LEU A 221 10.87 19.37 3.00
C LEU A 221 10.21 18.11 3.60
N LEU A 222 10.38 16.96 2.96
CA LEU A 222 9.87 15.69 3.46
C LEU A 222 10.44 15.34 4.84
N ALA A 223 11.78 15.41 4.98
CA ALA A 223 12.47 15.12 6.23
C ALA A 223 12.10 16.09 7.37
N SER A 224 11.67 17.31 7.04
CA SER A 224 11.19 18.31 8.01
C SER A 224 9.68 18.23 8.26
N GLY A 225 8.98 17.22 7.79
CA GLY A 225 7.51 17.07 7.95
C GLY A 225 6.68 18.07 7.13
N ARG A 226 7.29 18.77 6.16
CA ARG A 226 6.64 19.80 5.35
C ARG A 226 6.27 19.30 3.96
N ASP A 227 5.61 18.14 3.90
CA ASP A 227 5.12 17.58 2.64
C ASP A 227 3.82 18.28 2.21
N THR A 228 3.91 19.07 1.14
CA THR A 228 2.77 19.80 0.56
C THR A 228 2.10 19.07 -0.60
N ARG A 229 2.54 17.87 -0.93
CA ARG A 229 1.97 17.08 -2.02
C ARG A 229 0.55 16.65 -1.66
N ARG A 230 -0.38 16.94 -2.56
CA ARG A 230 -1.78 16.53 -2.42
C ARG A 230 -1.95 15.07 -2.83
N VAL A 231 -2.98 14.44 -2.28
CA VAL A 231 -3.47 13.15 -2.76
C VAL A 231 -4.01 13.36 -4.18
N LYS A 232 -3.52 12.56 -5.12
CA LYS A 232 -3.98 12.56 -6.52
C LYS A 232 -5.03 11.47 -6.67
N PRO A 233 -6.33 11.82 -6.71
CA PRO A 233 -7.38 10.81 -6.70
C PRO A 233 -7.27 9.90 -7.92
N THR A 234 -7.25 8.60 -7.65
CA THR A 234 -7.53 7.60 -8.69
C THR A 234 -9.00 7.74 -9.08
N ARG A 235 -9.30 7.86 -10.36
CA ARG A 235 -10.68 7.88 -10.84
C ARG A 235 -11.37 6.58 -10.44
N MET A 236 -12.55 6.71 -9.84
CA MET A 236 -13.46 5.57 -9.75
C MET A 236 -13.75 5.08 -11.18
N PRO A 237 -13.72 3.78 -11.43
CA PRO A 237 -14.12 3.27 -12.74
C PRO A 237 -15.55 3.74 -13.05
N ASP A 238 -15.76 4.25 -14.26
CA ASP A 238 -17.09 4.66 -14.74
C ASP A 238 -18.00 3.45 -15.03
N PHE A 239 -17.50 2.23 -14.81
CA PHE A 239 -18.20 0.97 -15.04
C PHE A 239 -18.01 0.01 -13.86
N GLU A 240 -19.02 -0.78 -13.59
CA GLU A 240 -18.99 -1.88 -12.64
C GLU A 240 -18.69 -3.19 -13.37
N ARG A 241 -17.92 -4.05 -12.72
CA ARG A 241 -17.64 -5.42 -13.20
C ARG A 241 -18.00 -6.42 -12.11
N ALA A 242 -18.61 -7.51 -12.53
CA ALA A 242 -18.76 -8.71 -11.73
C ALA A 242 -18.23 -9.89 -12.53
N GLY A 243 -17.57 -10.83 -11.86
CA GLY A 243 -17.05 -12.05 -12.47
C GLY A 243 -17.21 -13.21 -11.51
N PHE A 244 -17.26 -14.40 -12.07
CA PHE A 244 -17.27 -15.65 -11.36
C PHE A 244 -16.26 -16.60 -12.02
N ASP A 245 -15.34 -17.14 -11.23
CA ASP A 245 -14.36 -18.11 -11.72
C ASP A 245 -14.86 -19.50 -11.42
N PHE A 246 -14.98 -20.33 -12.46
CA PHE A 246 -15.29 -21.74 -12.31
C PHE A 246 -14.01 -22.51 -12.03
N ASP A 247 -14.03 -23.38 -11.02
CA ASP A 247 -12.91 -24.27 -10.70
C ASP A 247 -12.72 -25.36 -11.78
N ASP A 248 -13.84 -25.80 -12.40
CA ASP A 248 -13.86 -26.75 -13.52
C ASP A 248 -14.60 -26.17 -14.73
N PRO A 249 -14.31 -26.65 -15.97
CA PRO A 249 -15.02 -26.24 -17.17
C PRO A 249 -16.51 -26.58 -17.08
N VAL A 250 -17.38 -25.58 -17.26
CA VAL A 250 -18.84 -25.77 -17.21
C VAL A 250 -19.41 -25.77 -18.63
N ALA A 251 -20.09 -26.85 -18.99
CA ALA A 251 -20.79 -27.02 -20.28
C ALA A 251 -22.31 -26.85 -20.18
N GLU A 252 -22.85 -26.78 -18.95
CA GLU A 252 -24.32 -26.73 -18.74
C GLU A 252 -24.83 -25.29 -18.84
N LEU A 253 -25.75 -25.05 -19.78
CA LEU A 253 -26.36 -23.73 -19.98
C LEU A 253 -27.12 -23.23 -18.74
N VAL A 254 -27.76 -24.12 -17.99
CA VAL A 254 -28.50 -23.77 -16.77
C VAL A 254 -27.54 -23.20 -15.69
N THR A 255 -26.37 -23.80 -15.53
CA THR A 255 -25.35 -23.33 -14.59
C THR A 255 -24.82 -21.96 -15.00
N LEU A 256 -24.58 -21.76 -16.29
CA LEU A 256 -24.16 -20.46 -16.83
C LEU A 256 -25.20 -19.36 -16.63
N ASP A 257 -26.48 -19.68 -16.88
CA ASP A 257 -27.61 -18.76 -16.72
C ASP A 257 -27.82 -18.34 -15.26
N ASN A 258 -27.70 -19.28 -14.33
CA ASN A 258 -27.76 -19.01 -12.90
C ASN A 258 -26.60 -18.06 -12.45
N VAL A 259 -25.38 -18.30 -12.93
CA VAL A 259 -24.25 -17.45 -12.64
C VAL A 259 -24.41 -16.06 -13.24
N LEU A 260 -24.85 -15.94 -14.49
CA LEU A 260 -25.13 -14.64 -15.12
C LEU A 260 -26.21 -13.88 -14.37
N SER A 261 -27.28 -14.54 -13.95
CA SER A 261 -28.33 -13.93 -13.15
C SER A 261 -27.81 -13.41 -11.80
N ALA A 262 -26.97 -14.18 -11.10
CA ALA A 262 -26.36 -13.79 -9.86
C ALA A 262 -25.40 -12.59 -10.05
N LEU A 263 -24.65 -12.57 -11.14
CA LEU A 263 -23.77 -11.46 -11.52
C LEU A 263 -24.58 -10.17 -11.82
N ALA A 264 -25.70 -10.31 -12.55
CA ALA A 264 -26.59 -9.18 -12.86
C ALA A 264 -27.19 -8.57 -11.57
N VAL A 265 -27.68 -9.38 -10.65
CA VAL A 265 -28.16 -8.92 -9.33
C VAL A 265 -27.05 -8.22 -8.55
N THR A 266 -25.85 -8.77 -8.58
CA THR A 266 -24.68 -8.16 -7.90
C THR A 266 -24.33 -6.80 -8.49
N LEU A 267 -24.35 -6.67 -9.83
CA LEU A 267 -24.10 -5.40 -10.51
C LEU A 267 -25.19 -4.37 -10.20
N SER A 268 -26.47 -4.77 -10.24
CA SER A 268 -27.58 -3.88 -9.91
C SER A 268 -27.47 -3.30 -8.51
N ARG A 269 -27.19 -4.14 -7.51
CA ARG A 269 -26.98 -3.68 -6.12
C ARG A 269 -25.80 -2.72 -6.00
N ARG A 270 -24.69 -2.96 -6.71
CA ARG A 270 -23.53 -2.06 -6.72
C ARG A 270 -23.86 -0.70 -7.35
N LEU A 271 -24.60 -0.70 -8.46
CA LEU A 271 -25.02 0.54 -9.13
C LEU A 271 -25.98 1.33 -8.27
N GLU A 272 -26.95 0.69 -7.61
CA GLU A 272 -27.88 1.32 -6.67
C GLU A 272 -27.14 1.95 -5.49
N SER A 273 -26.16 1.23 -4.90
CA SER A 273 -25.35 1.77 -3.80
C SER A 273 -24.51 2.99 -4.23
N ARG A 274 -24.03 3.03 -5.47
CA ARG A 274 -23.34 4.19 -6.04
C ARG A 274 -24.28 5.36 -6.30
N ALA A 275 -25.47 5.11 -6.82
CA ALA A 275 -26.47 6.13 -7.09
C ALA A 275 -26.98 6.79 -5.81
N SER A 276 -27.02 6.05 -4.70
CA SER A 276 -27.45 6.52 -3.38
C SER A 276 -26.40 7.32 -2.63
N GLN A 277 -25.15 7.38 -3.09
CA GLN A 277 -24.12 8.22 -2.49
C GLN A 277 -24.29 9.65 -2.97
N PRO A 278 -24.45 10.64 -2.04
CA PRO A 278 -24.63 12.03 -2.43
C PRO A 278 -23.36 12.49 -3.17
N THR A 279 -23.53 12.87 -4.42
CA THR A 279 -22.53 13.59 -5.20
C THR A 279 -22.27 14.91 -4.49
N LYS A 280 -21.28 14.99 -3.62
CA LYS A 280 -20.82 16.29 -3.09
C LYS A 280 -20.28 17.07 -4.29
N SER A 281 -21.15 17.93 -4.83
CA SER A 281 -20.78 18.90 -5.86
C SER A 281 -19.59 19.73 -5.37
N ARG A 282 -18.80 20.14 -6.32
CA ARG A 282 -17.60 20.98 -6.25
C ARG A 282 -17.65 22.11 -5.23
#